data_bd37f0fa0c83da04929db7b034c0d6ad
#
_entry.id   bd37f0fa0c83da04929db7b034c0d6ad
#
_cell.length_a   1.000
_cell.length_b   1.000
_cell.length_c   1.000
_cell.angle_alpha   90.00
_cell.angle_beta   90.00
_cell.angle_gamma   90.00
#
_symmetry.space_group_name_H-M   'P 1'
#
loop_
_entity.id
_entity.type
_entity.pdbx_description
1 polymer ?
#
loop_
_entity_poly.entity_id
_entity_poly.type
_entity_poly.pdbx_seq_one_letter_code
_entity_poly.pdbx_strand_id
1 'polypeptide(L)'
;MELVADLASTVLTVAALGYLGVTVSDFGLGTRLKPRLRERWWRLSQPQRRALLGALPVVVFAAWGLGAALWCLLIVGLVLGWRRLRALAQDRLRRWSFARAARQGFVLPMAVSKTGGRTGDVLDRLRRLPLVGGVVGLTAATIERPTSMLALGTTGSGKTEVGKTLAWQLTDDRLLGEPVVVFDYKTDYQDFLREVVGEDAVIRLSASGSTHTWNVFEEIEDDRDYRELARALFPADGDGSSRFFEQAARDVFRATCTALDREYRDDPDVTLSNALLARTFREFSREDLYEALSEYGDMAAATSALDPDGSRQSVGVFATVQQRVGEVFVGDFAGEAGAHTDDAEISIREYMADPQGRVLVLDFPQRQGQTVAPVFRFLVDHAAMHALDDATRGAYFVLDEVTRIPGLRRLDDLVNLGRGQQVQVLLTLQSVSQLFANYGKERGTSILSGLVSRVILRLGDDASIDYARAAVGTEFKTYTRHVEKSGGDWNVTTRRETKDEEEHAFARGEFTRWDPGVGLFVGRTGWRFGYFPMLNEYLADEIDEAHR
;
A
#
# COMPACT_ATOMS: atom_id res chain seq x y z
N MET A 1 42.78 27.98 43.25
CA MET A 1 43.29 27.56 41.92
C MET A 1 43.03 26.10 41.65
N GLU A 2 43.23 25.19 42.61
CA GLU A 2 42.95 23.75 42.43
C GLU A 2 41.48 23.45 42.13
N LEU A 3 40.53 24.13 42.79
CA LEU A 3 39.08 23.90 42.53
C LEU A 3 38.66 24.32 41.13
N VAL A 4 39.27 25.34 40.54
CA VAL A 4 39.02 25.83 39.18
C VAL A 4 39.65 24.85 38.15
N ALA A 5 40.83 24.30 38.47
CA ALA A 5 41.48 23.30 37.63
C ALA A 5 40.71 21.98 37.62
N ASP A 6 40.16 21.55 38.75
CA ASP A 6 39.34 20.35 38.87
C ASP A 6 37.99 20.50 38.16
N LEU A 7 37.35 21.66 38.28
CA LEU A 7 36.10 21.94 37.56
C LEU A 7 36.34 22.03 36.04
N ALA A 8 37.45 22.69 35.63
CA ALA A 8 37.84 22.77 34.22
C ALA A 8 38.19 21.38 33.65
N SER A 9 38.92 20.56 34.42
CA SER A 9 39.22 19.18 34.05
C SER A 9 37.95 18.32 33.90
N THR A 10 37.00 18.48 34.82
CA THR A 10 35.74 17.74 34.78
C THR A 10 34.86 18.18 33.61
N VAL A 11 34.74 19.50 33.36
CA VAL A 11 33.98 20.04 32.23
C VAL A 11 34.62 19.64 30.89
N LEU A 12 35.96 19.70 30.80
CA LEU A 12 36.69 19.28 29.61
C LEU A 12 36.57 17.77 29.34
N THR A 13 36.70 16.98 30.39
CA THR A 13 36.53 15.52 30.28
C THR A 13 35.10 15.19 29.85
N VAL A 14 34.08 15.86 30.39
CA VAL A 14 32.68 15.65 30.01
C VAL A 14 32.41 16.16 28.59
N ALA A 15 32.95 17.33 28.21
CA ALA A 15 32.75 17.87 26.86
C ALA A 15 33.54 17.11 25.80
N ALA A 16 34.80 16.75 26.08
CA ALA A 16 35.63 15.96 25.16
C ALA A 16 35.14 14.53 25.04
N LEU A 17 34.73 13.87 26.13
CA LEU A 17 34.16 12.53 26.11
C LEU A 17 32.76 12.51 25.53
N GLY A 18 31.92 13.53 25.77
CA GLY A 18 30.61 13.68 25.11
C GLY A 18 30.75 13.91 23.61
N TYR A 19 31.72 14.73 23.23
CA TYR A 19 32.02 15.05 21.83
C TYR A 19 32.70 13.89 21.08
N LEU A 20 33.70 13.26 21.68
CA LEU A 20 34.30 12.02 21.17
C LEU A 20 33.26 10.88 21.10
N GLY A 21 32.36 10.78 22.07
CA GLY A 21 31.28 9.80 22.08
C GLY A 21 30.30 9.96 20.92
N VAL A 22 29.97 11.20 20.55
CA VAL A 22 29.11 11.49 19.38
C VAL A 22 29.85 11.22 18.07
N THR A 23 31.13 11.62 17.97
CA THR A 23 31.93 11.39 16.77
C THR A 23 32.34 9.93 16.59
N VAL A 24 32.63 9.22 17.66
CA VAL A 24 33.01 7.79 17.61
C VAL A 24 31.78 6.90 17.35
N SER A 25 30.59 7.28 17.83
CA SER A 25 29.35 6.60 17.44
C SER A 25 29.03 6.80 15.96
N ASP A 26 29.35 7.98 15.43
CA ASP A 26 29.18 8.29 14.00
C ASP A 26 30.18 7.53 13.10
N PHE A 27 31.34 7.13 13.63
CA PHE A 27 32.34 6.30 12.92
C PHE A 27 32.14 4.78 13.10
N GLY A 28 31.09 4.33 13.80
CA GLY A 28 30.82 2.90 14.01
C GLY A 28 31.85 2.19 14.93
N LEU A 29 32.78 2.93 15.54
CA LEU A 29 33.76 2.42 16.50
C LEU A 29 33.11 2.43 17.88
N GLY A 30 32.54 1.31 18.29
CA GLY A 30 31.86 1.10 19.57
C GLY A 30 32.78 1.25 20.77
N THR A 31 33.01 2.49 21.22
CA THR A 31 33.66 2.73 22.52
C THR A 31 32.60 2.77 23.61
N ARG A 32 32.88 2.02 24.68
CA ARG A 32 32.06 1.93 25.90
C ARG A 32 32.16 3.22 26.72
N LEU A 33 31.58 4.31 26.24
CA LEU A 33 31.38 5.50 27.07
C LEU A 33 30.36 5.19 28.17
N LYS A 34 30.70 5.58 29.42
CA LYS A 34 29.80 5.36 30.56
C LYS A 34 28.40 5.92 30.24
N PRO A 35 27.32 5.14 30.31
CA PRO A 35 25.97 5.53 29.86
C PRO A 35 25.47 6.87 30.42
N ARG A 36 25.85 7.19 31.67
CA ARG A 36 25.47 8.43 32.39
C ARG A 36 25.98 9.73 31.75
N LEU A 37 27.14 9.70 31.08
CA LEU A 37 27.70 10.89 30.41
C LEU A 37 27.00 11.16 29.08
N ARG A 38 26.65 10.09 28.37
CA ARG A 38 25.88 10.16 27.14
C ARG A 38 24.48 10.73 27.39
N GLU A 39 23.78 10.29 28.43
CA GLU A 39 22.47 10.84 28.81
C GLU A 39 22.53 12.31 29.18
N ARG A 40 23.54 12.77 29.94
CA ARG A 40 23.68 14.20 30.29
C ARG A 40 23.90 15.06 29.06
N TRP A 41 24.70 14.63 28.08
CA TRP A 41 24.91 15.36 26.84
C TRP A 41 23.61 15.48 26.01
N TRP A 42 22.83 14.43 25.95
CA TRP A 42 21.56 14.44 25.20
C TRP A 42 20.44 15.25 25.86
N ARG A 43 20.52 15.52 27.14
CA ARG A 43 19.58 16.40 27.86
C ARG A 43 19.83 17.89 27.61
N LEU A 44 20.97 18.27 27.05
CA LEU A 44 21.26 19.65 26.70
C LEU A 44 20.54 20.06 25.40
N SER A 45 19.99 21.30 25.40
CA SER A 45 19.39 21.86 24.17
C SER A 45 20.47 22.16 23.11
N GLN A 46 20.05 22.26 21.85
CA GLN A 46 20.93 22.59 20.72
C GLN A 46 21.80 23.85 20.98
N PRO A 47 21.25 24.99 21.46
CA PRO A 47 22.05 26.18 21.76
C PRO A 47 23.06 25.96 22.89
N GLN A 48 22.68 25.19 23.93
CA GLN A 48 23.60 24.87 25.04
C GLN A 48 24.80 24.03 24.57
N ARG A 49 24.57 23.05 23.69
CA ARG A 49 25.65 22.26 23.09
C ARG A 49 26.58 23.12 22.24
N ARG A 50 26.02 24.07 21.44
CA ARG A 50 26.82 25.01 20.65
C ARG A 50 27.65 25.96 21.51
N ALA A 51 27.09 26.49 22.60
CA ALA A 51 27.78 27.33 23.53
C ALA A 51 28.94 26.61 24.24
N LEU A 52 28.71 25.34 24.68
CA LEU A 52 29.76 24.50 25.29
C LEU A 52 30.90 24.19 24.32
N LEU A 53 30.59 23.90 23.06
CA LEU A 53 31.60 23.66 22.03
C LEU A 53 32.39 24.93 21.68
N GLY A 54 31.72 26.08 21.64
CA GLY A 54 32.37 27.38 21.42
C GLY A 54 33.28 27.82 22.57
N ALA A 55 32.91 27.47 23.81
CA ALA A 55 33.72 27.78 25.01
C ALA A 55 34.92 26.81 25.18
N LEU A 56 34.91 25.64 24.58
CA LEU A 56 35.92 24.59 24.73
C LEU A 56 37.37 25.07 24.44
N PRO A 57 37.65 25.79 23.34
CA PRO A 57 39.01 26.31 23.06
C PRO A 57 39.51 27.28 24.09
N VAL A 58 38.60 28.12 24.65
CA VAL A 58 38.96 29.12 25.70
C VAL A 58 39.33 28.42 27.01
N VAL A 59 38.58 27.41 27.39
CA VAL A 59 38.84 26.60 28.59
C VAL A 59 40.17 25.83 28.45
N VAL A 60 40.42 25.25 27.27
CA VAL A 60 41.65 24.52 26.94
C VAL A 60 42.85 25.48 26.94
N PHE A 61 42.68 26.70 26.40
CA PHE A 61 43.74 27.74 26.47
C PHE A 61 44.09 28.10 27.89
N ALA A 62 43.07 28.31 28.74
CA ALA A 62 43.29 28.67 30.15
C ALA A 62 43.96 27.54 30.93
N ALA A 63 43.68 26.26 30.59
CA ALA A 63 44.21 25.11 31.32
C ALA A 63 45.60 24.63 30.84
N TRP A 64 45.84 24.64 29.53
CA TRP A 64 47.03 24.01 28.93
C TRP A 64 47.79 24.88 27.90
N GLY A 65 47.44 26.15 27.74
CA GLY A 65 48.13 27.08 26.88
C GLY A 65 47.73 27.03 25.39
N LEU A 66 48.40 27.91 24.60
CA LEU A 66 48.04 28.19 23.21
C LEU A 66 48.11 27.00 22.28
N GLY A 67 49.08 26.12 22.45
CA GLY A 67 49.26 24.93 21.59
C GLY A 67 48.10 23.96 21.72
N ALA A 68 47.63 23.68 22.93
CA ALA A 68 46.51 22.81 23.17
C ALA A 68 45.17 23.40 22.66
N ALA A 69 45.00 24.71 22.79
CA ALA A 69 43.85 25.43 22.27
C ALA A 69 43.76 25.38 20.72
N LEU A 70 44.91 25.54 20.04
CA LEU A 70 45.00 25.40 18.57
C LEU A 70 44.67 24.00 18.09
N TRP A 71 45.17 22.95 18.78
CA TRP A 71 44.78 21.57 18.48
C TRP A 71 43.29 21.34 18.71
N CYS A 72 42.70 21.86 19.75
CA CYS A 72 41.28 21.78 20.01
C CYS A 72 40.44 22.44 18.88
N LEU A 73 40.85 23.65 18.45
CA LEU A 73 40.21 24.36 17.34
C LEU A 73 40.31 23.57 16.03
N LEU A 74 41.47 22.98 15.76
CA LEU A 74 41.69 22.16 14.59
C LEU A 74 40.79 20.91 14.59
N ILE A 75 40.69 20.22 15.72
CA ILE A 75 39.82 19.05 15.88
C ILE A 75 38.34 19.47 15.71
N VAL A 76 37.91 20.55 16.35
CA VAL A 76 36.54 21.08 16.22
C VAL A 76 36.25 21.46 14.76
N GLY A 77 37.19 22.14 14.10
CA GLY A 77 37.09 22.51 12.68
C GLY A 77 36.99 21.32 11.77
N LEU A 78 37.81 20.28 11.98
CA LEU A 78 37.77 19.03 11.22
C LEU A 78 36.44 18.31 11.41
N VAL A 79 35.92 18.24 12.60
CA VAL A 79 34.64 17.56 12.87
C VAL A 79 33.45 18.34 12.29
N LEU A 80 33.45 19.68 12.41
CA LEU A 80 32.41 20.52 11.81
C LEU A 80 32.49 20.44 10.27
N GLY A 81 33.71 20.47 9.72
CA GLY A 81 33.96 20.27 8.30
C GLY A 81 33.47 18.89 7.82
N TRP A 82 33.79 17.84 8.56
CA TRP A 82 33.30 16.49 8.27
C TRP A 82 31.77 16.39 8.30
N ARG A 83 31.11 17.00 9.30
CA ARG A 83 29.64 17.01 9.37
C ARG A 83 29.02 17.72 8.18
N ARG A 84 29.59 18.86 7.74
CA ARG A 84 29.12 19.56 6.53
C ARG A 84 29.35 18.72 5.27
N LEU A 85 30.54 18.14 5.11
CA LEU A 85 30.84 17.26 3.99
C LEU A 85 29.93 16.05 3.94
N ARG A 86 29.65 15.46 5.12
CA ARG A 86 28.71 14.35 5.25
C ARG A 86 27.29 14.77 4.83
N ALA A 87 26.80 15.90 5.32
CA ALA A 87 25.47 16.42 4.95
C ALA A 87 25.34 16.69 3.46
N LEU A 88 26.37 17.33 2.85
CA LEU A 88 26.41 17.55 1.40
C LEU A 88 26.45 16.24 0.59
N ALA A 89 27.23 15.27 1.06
CA ALA A 89 27.30 13.95 0.41
C ALA A 89 25.98 13.20 0.53
N GLN A 90 25.31 13.26 1.68
CA GLN A 90 23.99 12.67 1.88
C GLN A 90 22.95 13.31 0.96
N ASP A 91 22.93 14.62 0.86
CA ASP A 91 22.01 15.37 -0.01
C ASP A 91 22.23 14.99 -1.49
N ARG A 92 23.48 14.99 -1.98
CA ARG A 92 23.78 14.57 -3.34
C ARG A 92 23.40 13.12 -3.64
N LEU A 93 23.67 12.21 -2.70
CA LEU A 93 23.31 10.80 -2.84
C LEU A 93 21.80 10.60 -2.85
N ARG A 94 21.06 11.37 -2.02
CA ARG A 94 19.61 11.37 -1.99
C ARG A 94 19.06 11.81 -3.33
N ARG A 95 19.39 13.01 -3.81
CA ARG A 95 18.94 13.54 -5.11
C ARG A 95 19.27 12.58 -6.26
N TRP A 96 20.47 12.03 -6.27
CA TRP A 96 20.83 11.04 -7.28
C TRP A 96 19.98 9.76 -7.20
N SER A 97 19.69 9.26 -6.00
CA SER A 97 18.87 8.06 -5.83
C SER A 97 17.42 8.29 -6.23
N PHE A 98 16.87 9.46 -5.90
CA PHE A 98 15.51 9.85 -6.29
C PHE A 98 15.41 10.02 -7.81
N ALA A 99 16.30 10.78 -8.45
CA ALA A 99 16.33 10.95 -9.89
C ALA A 99 16.54 9.63 -10.65
N ARG A 100 17.27 8.67 -10.07
CA ARG A 100 17.40 7.34 -10.64
C ARG A 100 16.10 6.54 -10.51
N ALA A 101 15.45 6.58 -9.37
CA ALA A 101 14.18 5.90 -9.14
C ALA A 101 13.10 6.44 -10.08
N ALA A 102 12.97 7.76 -10.19
CA ALA A 102 12.00 8.44 -11.02
C ALA A 102 12.11 8.07 -12.52
N ARG A 103 13.34 7.84 -13.01
CA ARG A 103 13.55 7.38 -14.40
C ARG A 103 13.08 5.96 -14.69
N GLN A 104 12.92 5.14 -13.65
CA GLN A 104 12.59 3.72 -13.78
C GLN A 104 11.14 3.41 -13.34
N GLY A 105 10.51 4.32 -12.59
CA GLY A 105 9.19 4.11 -12.06
C GLY A 105 8.83 5.07 -10.94
N PHE A 106 8.07 4.59 -9.94
CA PHE A 106 7.72 5.39 -8.78
C PHE A 106 8.84 5.44 -7.75
N VAL A 107 8.97 6.59 -7.13
CA VAL A 107 9.93 6.85 -6.04
C VAL A 107 9.30 6.42 -4.72
N LEU A 108 9.90 5.45 -4.02
CA LEU A 108 9.52 5.11 -2.65
C LEU A 108 10.65 5.51 -1.70
N PRO A 109 10.51 6.63 -0.97
CA PRO A 109 11.52 7.10 -0.03
C PRO A 109 11.75 6.09 1.10
N MET A 110 13.02 5.86 1.48
CA MET A 110 13.37 4.90 2.52
C MET A 110 14.67 5.27 3.21
N ALA A 111 14.66 5.36 4.53
CA ALA A 111 15.87 5.46 5.35
C ALA A 111 16.39 4.05 5.65
N VAL A 112 17.24 3.52 4.76
CA VAL A 112 17.68 2.12 4.81
C VAL A 112 18.74 1.88 5.88
N SER A 113 18.62 0.81 6.65
CA SER A 113 19.59 0.38 7.67
C SER A 113 20.34 -0.91 7.31
N LYS A 114 19.68 -1.84 6.60
CA LYS A 114 20.26 -3.11 6.12
C LYS A 114 19.85 -3.39 4.69
N THR A 115 20.68 -4.12 3.97
CA THR A 115 20.42 -4.59 2.59
C THR A 115 20.90 -6.04 2.43
N GLY A 116 20.26 -6.79 1.54
CA GLY A 116 20.67 -8.16 1.20
C GLY A 116 20.25 -8.53 -0.22
N GLY A 117 20.70 -9.74 -0.65
CA GLY A 117 20.48 -10.23 -2.00
C GLY A 117 21.58 -9.82 -3.00
N ARG A 118 21.36 -10.09 -4.29
CA ARG A 118 22.24 -9.68 -5.39
C ARG A 118 22.03 -8.20 -5.68
N THR A 119 22.65 -7.36 -4.89
CA THR A 119 22.54 -5.91 -5.08
C THR A 119 23.45 -5.47 -6.23
N GLY A 120 22.86 -5.24 -7.39
CA GLY A 120 23.50 -4.47 -8.46
C GLY A 120 23.53 -2.97 -8.19
N ASP A 121 22.96 -2.52 -7.08
CA ASP A 121 22.82 -1.12 -6.74
C ASP A 121 24.12 -0.54 -6.17
N VAL A 122 24.59 0.55 -6.81
CA VAL A 122 25.80 1.25 -6.38
C VAL A 122 25.67 1.79 -4.95
N LEU A 123 24.46 2.22 -4.53
CA LEU A 123 24.20 2.70 -3.18
C LEU A 123 24.38 1.60 -2.13
N ASP A 124 23.94 0.39 -2.43
CA ASP A 124 24.09 -0.74 -1.52
C ASP A 124 25.55 -1.17 -1.39
N ARG A 125 26.35 -1.04 -2.46
CA ARG A 125 27.80 -1.25 -2.42
C ARG A 125 28.49 -0.16 -1.58
N LEU A 126 28.13 1.10 -1.78
CA LEU A 126 28.68 2.24 -1.03
C LEU A 126 28.37 2.13 0.47
N ARG A 127 27.18 1.65 0.84
CA ARG A 127 26.79 1.44 2.24
C ARG A 127 27.65 0.41 2.97
N ARG A 128 28.16 -0.60 2.27
CA ARG A 128 29.02 -1.62 2.84
C ARG A 128 30.43 -1.13 3.12
N LEU A 129 30.80 0.03 2.60
CA LEU A 129 32.10 0.64 2.87
C LEU A 129 32.08 1.29 4.26
N PRO A 130 33.06 0.98 5.16
CA PRO A 130 33.05 1.45 6.54
C PRO A 130 33.01 2.98 6.71
N LEU A 131 33.59 3.71 5.77
CA LEU A 131 33.64 5.18 5.78
C LEU A 131 32.42 5.84 5.16
N VAL A 132 31.72 5.15 4.25
CA VAL A 132 30.62 5.69 3.46
C VAL A 132 29.27 5.23 3.97
N GLY A 133 29.19 4.06 4.61
CA GLY A 133 27.95 3.47 5.13
C GLY A 133 27.18 4.39 6.09
N GLY A 134 27.89 5.17 6.90
CA GLY A 134 27.26 6.17 7.76
C GLY A 134 26.86 7.47 7.06
N VAL A 135 27.19 7.64 5.76
CA VAL A 135 26.86 8.84 4.97
C VAL A 135 25.51 8.68 4.26
N VAL A 136 25.11 7.45 3.95
CA VAL A 136 23.87 7.19 3.22
C VAL A 136 22.66 7.30 4.16
N GLY A 137 21.91 8.39 4.01
CA GLY A 137 20.67 8.66 4.76
C GLY A 137 19.43 8.18 4.02
N LEU A 138 18.47 9.06 3.82
CA LEU A 138 17.27 8.81 3.02
C LEU A 138 17.65 8.53 1.57
N THR A 139 17.16 7.43 1.02
CA THR A 139 17.32 7.02 -0.37
C THR A 139 15.98 6.59 -0.93
N ALA A 140 15.87 6.37 -2.24
CA ALA A 140 14.67 5.83 -2.86
C ALA A 140 14.83 4.35 -3.21
N ALA A 141 13.79 3.57 -2.94
CA ALA A 141 13.52 2.34 -3.65
C ALA A 141 12.72 2.66 -4.92
N THR A 142 12.90 1.87 -5.95
CA THR A 142 12.20 2.02 -7.23
C THR A 142 11.13 0.96 -7.35
N ILE A 143 9.90 1.37 -7.65
CA ILE A 143 8.83 0.49 -8.10
C ILE A 143 8.76 0.65 -9.62
N GLU A 144 9.32 -0.32 -10.34
CA GLU A 144 9.40 -0.29 -11.80
C GLU A 144 8.01 -0.25 -12.42
N ARG A 145 7.81 0.55 -13.46
CA ARG A 145 6.58 0.55 -14.26
C ARG A 145 6.69 -0.45 -15.41
N PRO A 146 5.61 -1.09 -15.83
CA PRO A 146 4.39 -1.38 -15.08
C PRO A 146 4.60 -2.65 -14.24
N THR A 147 4.73 -2.53 -12.93
CA THR A 147 4.81 -3.68 -12.03
C THR A 147 3.94 -3.48 -10.80
N SER A 148 3.14 -4.48 -10.50
CA SER A 148 2.25 -4.45 -9.33
C SER A 148 3.03 -4.58 -8.02
N MET A 149 2.49 -3.97 -6.97
CA MET A 149 3.10 -3.89 -5.65
C MET A 149 2.16 -4.38 -4.56
N LEU A 150 2.74 -5.03 -3.56
CA LEU A 150 2.11 -5.39 -2.29
C LEU A 150 2.59 -4.48 -1.17
N ALA A 151 1.67 -3.93 -0.38
CA ALA A 151 1.95 -3.41 0.95
C ALA A 151 1.30 -4.30 2.01
N LEU A 152 2.11 -5.07 2.73
CA LEU A 152 1.67 -6.05 3.71
C LEU A 152 2.03 -5.62 5.13
N GLY A 153 1.05 -5.64 6.05
CA GLY A 153 1.32 -5.32 7.45
C GLY A 153 0.05 -5.15 8.28
N THR A 154 0.17 -5.26 9.59
CA THR A 154 -0.94 -5.07 10.54
C THR A 154 -1.50 -3.65 10.51
N THR A 155 -2.67 -3.43 11.12
CA THR A 155 -3.24 -2.10 11.31
C THR A 155 -2.26 -1.20 12.08
N GLY A 156 -2.12 0.06 11.62
CA GLY A 156 -1.19 1.03 12.22
C GLY A 156 0.29 0.74 11.94
N SER A 157 0.63 -0.12 11.00
CA SER A 157 2.02 -0.37 10.61
C SER A 157 2.60 0.64 9.61
N GLY A 158 1.76 1.47 8.95
CA GLY A 158 2.17 2.49 7.97
C GLY A 158 1.85 2.13 6.51
N LYS A 159 1.00 1.11 6.24
CA LYS A 159 0.60 0.74 4.86
C LYS A 159 -0.01 1.90 4.09
N THR A 160 -0.98 2.59 4.70
CA THR A 160 -1.68 3.72 4.09
C THR A 160 -0.73 4.85 3.70
N GLU A 161 0.30 5.13 4.51
CA GLU A 161 1.29 6.16 4.19
C GLU A 161 2.15 5.79 2.97
N VAL A 162 2.53 4.52 2.86
CA VAL A 162 3.19 4.00 1.64
C VAL A 162 2.25 4.13 0.44
N GLY A 163 0.98 3.78 0.61
CA GLY A 163 -0.04 3.91 -0.43
C GLY A 163 -0.27 5.35 -0.87
N LYS A 164 -0.39 6.28 0.07
CA LYS A 164 -0.52 7.72 -0.22
C LYS A 164 0.66 8.28 -1.00
N THR A 165 1.88 7.88 -0.64
CA THR A 165 3.09 8.30 -1.38
C THR A 165 3.05 7.87 -2.84
N LEU A 166 2.45 6.73 -3.14
CA LEU A 166 2.29 6.26 -4.53
C LEU A 166 1.07 6.89 -5.20
N ALA A 167 -0.07 6.94 -4.52
CA ALA A 167 -1.28 7.58 -5.04
C ALA A 167 -1.01 9.05 -5.43
N TRP A 168 -0.24 9.78 -4.62
CA TRP A 168 0.18 11.13 -4.93
C TRP A 168 0.97 11.24 -6.23
N GLN A 169 1.91 10.30 -6.49
CA GLN A 169 2.65 10.27 -7.75
C GLN A 169 1.80 9.85 -8.96
N LEU A 170 0.70 9.11 -8.74
CA LEU A 170 -0.26 8.76 -9.78
C LEU A 170 -1.12 9.95 -10.20
N THR A 171 -1.26 10.94 -9.34
CA THR A 171 -2.05 12.15 -9.60
C THR A 171 -1.21 13.29 -10.17
N ASP A 172 0.09 13.10 -10.41
CA ASP A 172 0.94 14.05 -11.14
C ASP A 172 0.40 14.25 -12.56
N ASP A 173 0.41 15.48 -13.07
CA ASP A 173 -0.10 15.91 -14.40
C ASP A 173 0.29 14.98 -15.56
N ARG A 174 1.42 14.29 -15.45
CA ARG A 174 1.91 13.33 -16.45
C ARG A 174 1.14 12.01 -16.50
N LEU A 175 0.41 11.66 -15.43
CA LEU A 175 -0.30 10.40 -15.28
C LEU A 175 -1.82 10.57 -15.28
N LEU A 176 -2.31 11.81 -15.13
CA LEU A 176 -3.75 12.11 -15.15
C LEU A 176 -4.43 11.79 -16.50
N GLY A 177 -3.67 11.49 -17.55
CA GLY A 177 -4.20 10.95 -18.81
C GLY A 177 -4.61 9.48 -18.76
N GLU A 178 -4.24 8.75 -17.71
CA GLU A 178 -4.55 7.34 -17.51
C GLU A 178 -5.52 7.16 -16.35
N PRO A 179 -6.48 6.20 -16.42
CA PRO A 179 -7.45 5.99 -15.34
C PRO A 179 -6.76 5.55 -14.05
N VAL A 180 -7.17 6.18 -12.95
CA VAL A 180 -6.74 5.84 -11.58
C VAL A 180 -7.95 5.45 -10.76
N VAL A 181 -8.06 4.17 -10.38
CA VAL A 181 -9.14 3.61 -9.58
C VAL A 181 -8.63 3.32 -8.17
N VAL A 182 -9.25 3.94 -7.18
CA VAL A 182 -8.89 3.77 -5.76
C VAL A 182 -10.06 3.12 -5.03
N PHE A 183 -9.88 1.90 -4.53
CA PHE A 183 -10.79 1.30 -3.57
C PHE A 183 -10.34 1.71 -2.17
N ASP A 184 -11.13 2.55 -1.50
CA ASP A 184 -10.81 3.15 -0.21
C ASP A 184 -11.68 2.55 0.91
N TYR A 185 -11.07 1.74 1.78
CA TYR A 185 -11.79 1.07 2.86
C TYR A 185 -12.03 1.96 4.09
N LYS A 186 -11.22 3.00 4.30
CA LYS A 186 -11.24 3.81 5.53
C LYS A 186 -11.46 5.30 5.30
N THR A 187 -11.73 5.71 4.08
CA THR A 187 -11.83 7.12 3.69
C THR A 187 -10.48 7.88 3.79
N ASP A 188 -9.37 7.13 3.94
CA ASP A 188 -8.03 7.69 4.12
C ASP A 188 -7.48 8.31 2.82
N TYR A 189 -7.77 7.69 1.67
CA TYR A 189 -7.31 8.14 0.35
C TYR A 189 -8.18 9.26 -0.20
N GLN A 190 -9.48 9.19 -0.01
CA GLN A 190 -10.42 10.19 -0.49
C GLN A 190 -10.08 11.59 0.02
N ASP A 191 -9.94 11.74 1.35
CA ASP A 191 -9.61 13.02 1.97
C ASP A 191 -8.25 13.53 1.49
N PHE A 192 -7.27 12.64 1.43
CA PHE A 192 -5.94 12.96 0.94
C PHE A 192 -5.93 13.40 -0.53
N LEU A 193 -6.63 12.68 -1.42
CA LEU A 193 -6.68 13.01 -2.85
C LEU A 193 -7.42 14.32 -3.10
N ARG A 194 -8.51 14.59 -2.38
CA ARG A 194 -9.22 15.90 -2.47
C ARG A 194 -8.32 17.07 -2.09
N GLU A 195 -7.45 16.89 -1.10
CA GLU A 195 -6.47 17.91 -0.70
C GLU A 195 -5.40 18.12 -1.79
N VAL A 196 -4.95 17.05 -2.46
CA VAL A 196 -3.85 17.09 -3.43
C VAL A 196 -4.29 17.57 -4.80
N VAL A 197 -5.35 16.97 -5.38
CA VAL A 197 -5.79 17.28 -6.77
C VAL A 197 -6.99 18.22 -6.86
N GLY A 198 -7.59 18.56 -5.73
CA GLY A 198 -8.81 19.38 -5.67
C GLY A 198 -10.10 18.54 -5.69
N GLU A 199 -11.17 19.14 -5.20
CA GLU A 199 -12.47 18.46 -5.04
C GLU A 199 -13.08 18.02 -6.37
N ASP A 200 -12.98 18.88 -7.39
CA ASP A 200 -13.57 18.65 -8.73
C ASP A 200 -12.86 17.53 -9.52
N ALA A 201 -11.62 17.22 -9.16
CA ALA A 201 -10.82 16.15 -9.78
C ALA A 201 -11.06 14.77 -9.15
N VAL A 202 -11.87 14.66 -8.09
CA VAL A 202 -12.16 13.39 -7.42
C VAL A 202 -13.61 12.98 -7.66
N ILE A 203 -13.81 11.89 -8.40
CA ILE A 203 -15.09 11.22 -8.54
C ILE A 203 -15.23 10.25 -7.38
N ARG A 204 -16.17 10.50 -6.48
CA ARG A 204 -16.47 9.62 -5.36
C ARG A 204 -17.74 8.84 -5.60
N LEU A 205 -17.67 7.50 -5.52
CA LEU A 205 -18.82 6.61 -5.47
C LEU A 205 -18.88 5.89 -4.13
N SER A 206 -20.02 5.99 -3.45
CA SER A 206 -20.31 5.38 -2.15
C SER A 206 -21.81 5.09 -2.03
N ALA A 207 -22.22 4.37 -0.99
CA ALA A 207 -23.64 4.21 -0.65
C ALA A 207 -24.25 5.51 -0.09
N SER A 208 -23.42 6.49 0.31
CA SER A 208 -23.86 7.80 0.76
C SER A 208 -22.77 8.86 0.55
N GLY A 209 -23.16 10.03 0.08
CA GLY A 209 -22.27 11.16 -0.18
C GLY A 209 -21.40 10.98 -1.42
N SER A 210 -21.87 10.26 -2.42
CA SER A 210 -21.28 10.23 -3.76
C SER A 210 -21.27 11.63 -4.36
N THR A 211 -20.25 11.94 -5.17
CA THR A 211 -20.21 13.19 -5.95
C THR A 211 -20.90 13.04 -7.30
N HIS A 212 -21.06 11.81 -7.76
CA HIS A 212 -21.68 11.47 -9.05
C HIS A 212 -22.71 10.36 -8.85
N THR A 213 -23.70 10.31 -9.74
CA THR A 213 -24.68 9.23 -9.80
C THR A 213 -24.14 8.13 -10.70
N TRP A 214 -24.06 6.91 -10.16
CA TRP A 214 -23.74 5.73 -10.95
C TRP A 214 -25.01 5.01 -11.38
N ASN A 215 -25.16 4.77 -12.68
CA ASN A 215 -26.29 4.05 -13.26
C ASN A 215 -25.81 2.74 -13.89
N VAL A 216 -26.36 1.64 -13.41
CA VAL A 216 -25.97 0.30 -13.90
C VAL A 216 -26.26 0.09 -15.39
N PHE A 217 -27.29 0.74 -15.93
CA PHE A 217 -27.67 0.62 -17.34
C PHE A 217 -26.70 1.31 -18.30
N GLU A 218 -25.90 2.26 -17.81
CA GLU A 218 -24.85 2.92 -18.59
C GLU A 218 -23.57 2.07 -18.68
N GLU A 219 -23.43 1.04 -17.85
CA GLU A 219 -22.33 0.09 -17.91
C GLU A 219 -22.56 -1.05 -18.91
N ILE A 220 -23.77 -1.18 -19.46
CA ILE A 220 -24.18 -2.33 -20.24
C ILE A 220 -24.13 -2.05 -21.73
N GLU A 221 -23.33 -2.80 -22.47
CA GLU A 221 -23.30 -2.80 -23.94
C GLU A 221 -24.08 -4.00 -24.51
N ASP A 222 -24.01 -5.14 -23.85
CA ASP A 222 -24.69 -6.36 -24.30
C ASP A 222 -25.17 -7.25 -23.13
N ASP A 223 -25.89 -8.32 -23.47
CA ASP A 223 -26.41 -9.29 -22.47
C ASP A 223 -25.31 -9.97 -21.62
N ARG A 224 -24.05 -9.93 -22.04
CA ARG A 224 -22.93 -10.48 -21.25
C ARG A 224 -22.66 -9.63 -20.01
N ASP A 225 -22.79 -8.32 -20.13
CA ASP A 225 -22.58 -7.38 -19.02
C ASP A 225 -23.64 -7.57 -17.95
N TYR A 226 -24.91 -7.77 -18.34
CA TYR A 226 -25.98 -8.14 -17.39
C TYR A 226 -25.68 -9.45 -16.66
N ARG A 227 -25.04 -10.42 -17.31
CA ARG A 227 -24.62 -11.67 -16.67
C ARG A 227 -23.50 -11.45 -15.66
N GLU A 228 -22.53 -10.58 -15.98
CA GLU A 228 -21.44 -10.26 -15.07
C GLU A 228 -21.97 -9.52 -13.83
N LEU A 229 -22.87 -8.54 -14.03
CA LEU A 229 -23.56 -7.86 -12.94
C LEU A 229 -24.35 -8.83 -12.07
N ALA A 230 -25.20 -9.67 -12.65
CA ALA A 230 -25.97 -10.66 -11.92
C ALA A 230 -25.07 -11.62 -11.11
N ARG A 231 -23.93 -12.03 -11.67
CA ARG A 231 -22.95 -12.86 -10.95
C ARG A 231 -22.25 -12.14 -9.81
N ALA A 232 -22.02 -10.84 -9.90
CA ALA A 232 -21.44 -10.05 -8.83
C ALA A 232 -22.44 -9.89 -7.68
N LEU A 233 -23.72 -9.65 -8.00
CA LEU A 233 -24.79 -9.44 -7.01
C LEU A 233 -25.23 -10.74 -6.32
N PHE A 234 -25.28 -11.84 -7.04
CA PHE A 234 -25.75 -13.14 -6.53
C PHE A 234 -24.62 -14.17 -6.63
N PRO A 235 -23.64 -14.19 -5.72
CA PRO A 235 -22.56 -15.15 -5.70
C PRO A 235 -23.11 -16.54 -5.34
N ALA A 236 -23.03 -17.54 -6.25
CA ALA A 236 -23.51 -18.89 -5.98
C ALA A 236 -22.46 -19.74 -5.26
N ASP A 237 -21.97 -19.24 -4.12
CA ASP A 237 -20.92 -19.87 -3.33
C ASP A 237 -21.45 -20.84 -2.27
N GLY A 238 -22.80 -20.94 -2.12
CA GLY A 238 -23.47 -21.84 -1.19
C GLY A 238 -23.57 -23.29 -1.66
N ASP A 239 -23.92 -24.18 -0.72
CA ASP A 239 -24.14 -25.60 -1.01
C ASP A 239 -25.58 -25.89 -1.44
N GLY A 240 -25.75 -26.85 -2.37
CA GLY A 240 -27.02 -27.49 -2.71
C GLY A 240 -28.16 -26.53 -3.04
N SER A 241 -29.14 -26.40 -2.14
CA SER A 241 -30.35 -25.60 -2.37
C SER A 241 -30.05 -24.08 -2.45
N SER A 242 -29.13 -23.55 -1.66
CA SER A 242 -28.76 -22.15 -1.70
C SER A 242 -28.22 -21.76 -3.08
N ARG A 243 -27.35 -22.59 -3.63
CA ARG A 243 -26.79 -22.39 -4.97
C ARG A 243 -27.87 -22.39 -6.07
N PHE A 244 -28.88 -23.24 -5.95
CA PHE A 244 -30.00 -23.23 -6.88
C PHE A 244 -30.77 -21.89 -6.85
N PHE A 245 -31.13 -21.42 -5.66
CA PHE A 245 -31.85 -20.15 -5.52
C PHE A 245 -31.03 -18.95 -6.04
N GLU A 246 -29.75 -18.91 -5.77
CA GLU A 246 -28.85 -17.86 -6.27
C GLU A 246 -28.73 -17.89 -7.80
N GLN A 247 -28.66 -19.08 -8.43
CA GLN A 247 -28.62 -19.20 -9.88
C GLN A 247 -29.94 -18.77 -10.53
N ALA A 248 -31.08 -19.20 -10.00
CA ALA A 248 -32.39 -18.80 -10.49
C ALA A 248 -32.62 -17.29 -10.28
N ALA A 249 -32.16 -16.74 -9.15
CA ALA A 249 -32.22 -15.31 -8.88
C ALA A 249 -31.39 -14.48 -9.90
N ARG A 250 -30.22 -14.99 -10.33
CA ARG A 250 -29.44 -14.36 -11.43
C ARG A 250 -30.23 -14.27 -12.73
N ASP A 251 -30.90 -15.35 -13.09
CA ASP A 251 -31.66 -15.39 -14.36
C ASP A 251 -32.83 -14.43 -14.31
N VAL A 252 -33.55 -14.35 -13.17
CA VAL A 252 -34.66 -13.41 -12.97
C VAL A 252 -34.13 -11.95 -12.99
N PHE A 253 -33.08 -11.65 -12.23
CA PHE A 253 -32.50 -10.31 -12.18
C PHE A 253 -32.03 -9.86 -13.58
N ARG A 254 -31.26 -10.70 -14.27
CA ARG A 254 -30.79 -10.42 -15.63
C ARG A 254 -31.94 -10.17 -16.60
N ALA A 255 -32.96 -11.04 -16.60
CA ALA A 255 -34.11 -10.91 -17.47
C ALA A 255 -34.86 -9.61 -17.21
N THR A 256 -35.05 -9.23 -15.93
CA THR A 256 -35.71 -7.97 -15.56
C THR A 256 -34.91 -6.76 -16.05
N CYS A 257 -33.57 -6.75 -15.82
CA CYS A 257 -32.74 -5.66 -16.35
C CYS A 257 -32.82 -5.58 -17.89
N THR A 258 -32.73 -6.71 -18.59
CA THR A 258 -32.83 -6.75 -20.06
C THR A 258 -34.20 -6.31 -20.56
N ALA A 259 -35.30 -6.65 -19.86
CA ALA A 259 -36.64 -6.21 -20.22
C ALA A 259 -36.82 -4.70 -20.05
N LEU A 260 -36.39 -4.15 -18.89
CA LEU A 260 -36.41 -2.71 -18.63
C LEU A 260 -35.60 -1.93 -19.67
N ASP A 261 -34.44 -2.45 -20.02
CA ASP A 261 -33.59 -1.86 -21.04
C ASP A 261 -34.23 -1.82 -22.41
N ARG A 262 -34.82 -2.92 -22.86
CA ARG A 262 -35.52 -3.01 -24.15
C ARG A 262 -36.75 -2.11 -24.23
N GLU A 263 -37.43 -1.92 -23.10
CA GLU A 263 -38.68 -1.15 -23.06
C GLU A 263 -38.42 0.33 -22.90
N TYR A 264 -37.44 0.73 -22.07
CA TYR A 264 -37.31 2.13 -21.62
C TYR A 264 -36.02 2.83 -22.07
N ARG A 265 -35.06 2.17 -22.75
CA ARG A 265 -33.80 2.84 -23.14
C ARG A 265 -34.02 4.04 -24.06
N ASP A 266 -34.96 3.93 -24.99
CA ASP A 266 -35.29 4.97 -25.96
C ASP A 266 -36.59 5.72 -25.61
N ASP A 267 -37.19 5.47 -24.44
CA ASP A 267 -38.42 6.15 -24.00
C ASP A 267 -38.11 7.49 -23.37
N PRO A 268 -38.54 8.62 -23.97
CA PRO A 268 -38.25 9.95 -23.44
C PRO A 268 -39.00 10.28 -22.15
N ASP A 269 -40.05 9.53 -21.82
CA ASP A 269 -40.90 9.78 -20.65
C ASP A 269 -40.44 8.99 -19.42
N VAL A 270 -39.56 8.00 -19.59
CA VAL A 270 -39.07 7.12 -18.50
C VAL A 270 -37.55 7.13 -18.41
N THR A 271 -37.02 7.57 -17.28
CA THR A 271 -35.57 7.48 -17.03
C THR A 271 -35.17 6.07 -16.62
N LEU A 272 -34.45 5.39 -17.50
CA LEU A 272 -33.87 4.06 -17.20
C LEU A 272 -32.75 4.23 -16.16
N SER A 273 -32.97 3.75 -14.94
CA SER A 273 -32.09 4.03 -13.78
C SER A 273 -32.13 2.94 -12.73
N ASN A 274 -31.16 2.98 -11.82
CA ASN A 274 -31.16 2.13 -10.63
C ASN A 274 -32.42 2.31 -9.78
N ALA A 275 -33.00 3.52 -9.73
CA ALA A 275 -34.27 3.78 -9.04
C ALA A 275 -35.43 3.02 -9.67
N LEU A 276 -35.53 3.02 -11.00
CA LEU A 276 -36.52 2.24 -11.72
C LEU A 276 -36.38 0.74 -11.44
N LEU A 277 -35.15 0.20 -11.50
CA LEU A 277 -34.87 -1.20 -11.20
C LEU A 277 -35.27 -1.56 -9.76
N ALA A 278 -34.86 -0.78 -8.79
CA ALA A 278 -35.19 -0.99 -7.37
C ALA A 278 -36.71 -0.92 -7.13
N ARG A 279 -37.39 0.04 -7.78
CA ARG A 279 -38.84 0.20 -7.71
C ARG A 279 -39.57 -0.99 -8.33
N THR A 280 -39.12 -1.50 -9.47
CA THR A 280 -39.74 -2.66 -10.13
C THR A 280 -39.75 -3.87 -9.18
N PHE A 281 -38.64 -4.20 -8.54
CA PHE A 281 -38.59 -5.30 -7.57
C PHE A 281 -39.33 -5.03 -6.27
N ARG A 282 -39.56 -3.79 -5.89
CA ARG A 282 -40.30 -3.39 -4.68
C ARG A 282 -41.82 -3.42 -4.90
N GLU A 283 -42.30 -2.96 -6.04
CA GLU A 283 -43.71 -2.73 -6.31
C GLU A 283 -44.37 -3.89 -7.06
N PHE A 284 -43.64 -4.60 -7.94
CA PHE A 284 -44.19 -5.72 -8.69
C PHE A 284 -44.30 -6.96 -7.78
N SER A 285 -45.44 -7.63 -7.87
CA SER A 285 -45.58 -8.99 -7.37
C SER A 285 -44.79 -9.99 -8.23
N ARG A 286 -44.65 -11.21 -7.76
CA ARG A 286 -44.07 -12.29 -8.55
C ARG A 286 -44.87 -12.53 -9.85
N GLU A 287 -46.19 -12.49 -9.74
CA GLU A 287 -47.16 -12.65 -10.83
C GLU A 287 -47.01 -11.56 -11.88
N ASP A 288 -46.94 -10.25 -11.46
CA ASP A 288 -46.72 -9.13 -12.36
C ASP A 288 -45.40 -9.25 -13.14
N LEU A 289 -44.34 -9.66 -12.44
CA LEU A 289 -43.03 -9.83 -13.07
C LEU A 289 -43.01 -11.03 -14.03
N TYR A 290 -43.71 -12.10 -13.65
CA TYR A 290 -43.89 -13.26 -14.56
C TYR A 290 -44.61 -12.88 -15.85
N GLU A 291 -45.72 -12.12 -15.74
CA GLU A 291 -46.47 -11.65 -16.90
C GLU A 291 -45.60 -10.77 -17.79
N ALA A 292 -44.95 -9.77 -17.24
CA ALA A 292 -44.07 -8.87 -17.97
C ALA A 292 -42.94 -9.59 -18.71
N LEU A 293 -42.26 -10.55 -18.05
CA LEU A 293 -41.17 -11.29 -18.66
C LEU A 293 -41.65 -12.36 -19.68
N SER A 294 -42.89 -12.83 -19.56
CA SER A 294 -43.48 -13.83 -20.49
C SER A 294 -43.72 -13.28 -21.88
N GLU A 295 -43.77 -11.92 -22.03
CA GLU A 295 -43.84 -11.27 -23.34
C GLU A 295 -42.59 -11.52 -24.20
N TYR A 296 -41.47 -11.87 -23.56
CA TYR A 296 -40.17 -12.08 -24.20
C TYR A 296 -39.81 -13.56 -24.29
N GLY A 297 -39.83 -14.14 -25.50
CA GLY A 297 -39.61 -15.57 -25.73
C GLY A 297 -38.21 -16.08 -25.34
N ASP A 298 -37.20 -15.19 -25.22
CA ASP A 298 -35.83 -15.51 -24.83
C ASP A 298 -35.59 -15.50 -23.31
N MET A 299 -36.63 -15.21 -22.50
CA MET A 299 -36.56 -15.18 -21.04
C MET A 299 -37.18 -16.40 -20.34
N ALA A 300 -37.30 -17.51 -21.05
CA ALA A 300 -37.93 -18.73 -20.55
C ALA A 300 -37.35 -19.26 -19.22
N ALA A 301 -36.05 -19.11 -18.96
CA ALA A 301 -35.42 -19.54 -17.71
C ALA A 301 -35.95 -18.73 -16.52
N ALA A 302 -36.08 -17.41 -16.68
CA ALA A 302 -36.57 -16.51 -15.65
C ALA A 302 -38.07 -16.72 -15.39
N THR A 303 -38.88 -16.83 -16.45
CA THR A 303 -40.31 -17.08 -16.31
C THR A 303 -40.58 -18.43 -15.66
N SER A 304 -39.86 -19.51 -16.02
CA SER A 304 -39.94 -20.78 -15.32
C SER A 304 -39.59 -20.71 -13.83
N ALA A 305 -38.62 -19.84 -13.46
CA ALA A 305 -38.24 -19.63 -12.06
C ALA A 305 -39.29 -18.85 -11.25
N LEU A 306 -40.14 -18.07 -11.93
CA LEU A 306 -41.19 -17.22 -11.33
C LEU A 306 -42.59 -17.86 -11.44
N ASP A 307 -42.74 -19.00 -12.09
CA ASP A 307 -44.06 -19.63 -12.41
C ASP A 307 -45.07 -19.49 -11.26
N PRO A 308 -46.21 -18.81 -11.48
CA PRO A 308 -47.26 -18.62 -10.48
C PRO A 308 -47.87 -19.93 -9.96
N ASP A 309 -47.99 -20.94 -10.83
CA ASP A 309 -48.47 -22.28 -10.49
C ASP A 309 -47.35 -23.15 -9.91
N GLY A 310 -46.15 -22.59 -9.82
CA GLY A 310 -44.94 -23.27 -9.35
C GLY A 310 -44.93 -23.52 -7.85
N SER A 311 -43.95 -24.30 -7.44
CA SER A 311 -43.74 -24.71 -6.05
C SER A 311 -43.33 -23.55 -5.16
N ARG A 312 -43.18 -23.80 -3.82
CA ARG A 312 -42.55 -22.89 -2.86
C ARG A 312 -41.18 -22.37 -3.29
N GLN A 313 -40.56 -23.03 -4.29
CA GLN A 313 -39.26 -22.63 -4.84
C GLN A 313 -39.35 -21.28 -5.58
N SER A 314 -40.41 -21.08 -6.41
CA SER A 314 -40.59 -19.79 -7.14
C SER A 314 -40.77 -18.61 -6.21
N VAL A 315 -41.50 -18.80 -5.10
CA VAL A 315 -41.62 -17.79 -4.04
C VAL A 315 -40.24 -17.49 -3.42
N GLY A 316 -39.45 -18.50 -3.16
CA GLY A 316 -38.10 -18.36 -2.60
C GLY A 316 -37.14 -17.65 -3.55
N VAL A 317 -37.18 -17.94 -4.85
CA VAL A 317 -36.37 -17.23 -5.86
C VAL A 317 -36.69 -15.75 -5.90
N PHE A 318 -37.98 -15.41 -6.00
CA PHE A 318 -38.43 -14.00 -6.04
C PHE A 318 -38.03 -13.25 -4.75
N ALA A 319 -38.25 -13.86 -3.58
CA ALA A 319 -37.82 -13.28 -2.31
C ALA A 319 -36.31 -13.05 -2.25
N THR A 320 -35.50 -13.97 -2.81
CA THR A 320 -34.04 -13.82 -2.89
C THR A 320 -33.65 -12.62 -3.74
N VAL A 321 -34.27 -12.42 -4.90
CA VAL A 321 -34.00 -11.26 -5.76
C VAL A 321 -34.40 -9.96 -5.08
N GLN A 322 -35.66 -9.89 -4.55
CA GLN A 322 -36.15 -8.71 -3.86
C GLN A 322 -35.26 -8.31 -2.69
N GLN A 323 -34.89 -9.28 -1.86
CA GLN A 323 -33.98 -9.01 -0.74
C GLN A 323 -32.65 -8.46 -1.22
N ARG A 324 -32.02 -9.10 -2.19
CA ARG A 324 -30.70 -8.68 -2.69
C ARG A 324 -30.73 -7.31 -3.34
N VAL A 325 -31.71 -7.04 -4.20
CA VAL A 325 -31.88 -5.72 -4.84
C VAL A 325 -32.15 -4.65 -3.79
N GLY A 326 -33.01 -4.93 -2.80
CA GLY A 326 -33.30 -4.00 -1.71
C GLY A 326 -32.11 -3.76 -0.76
N GLU A 327 -31.19 -4.71 -0.63
CA GLU A 327 -29.97 -4.56 0.15
C GLU A 327 -28.88 -3.74 -0.58
N VAL A 328 -28.77 -3.91 -1.89
CA VAL A 328 -27.66 -3.43 -2.72
C VAL A 328 -27.93 -2.05 -3.30
N PHE A 329 -29.13 -1.84 -3.86
CA PHE A 329 -29.53 -0.54 -4.41
C PHE A 329 -30.18 0.31 -3.31
N VAL A 330 -29.32 0.89 -2.46
CA VAL A 330 -29.70 1.76 -1.33
C VAL A 330 -28.93 3.06 -1.39
N GLY A 331 -29.53 4.13 -0.85
CA GLY A 331 -28.93 5.46 -0.84
C GLY A 331 -28.55 5.93 -2.24
N ASP A 332 -27.31 6.38 -2.41
CA ASP A 332 -26.83 6.91 -3.69
C ASP A 332 -26.78 5.84 -4.82
N PHE A 333 -26.61 4.55 -4.47
CA PHE A 333 -26.69 3.46 -5.43
C PHE A 333 -28.13 3.15 -5.89
N ALA A 334 -29.14 3.61 -5.15
CA ALA A 334 -30.53 3.54 -5.60
C ALA A 334 -30.94 4.72 -6.50
N GLY A 335 -30.08 5.70 -6.69
CA GLY A 335 -30.43 6.94 -7.38
C GLY A 335 -31.39 7.84 -6.57
N GLU A 336 -31.45 7.63 -5.24
CA GLU A 336 -32.25 8.45 -4.32
C GLU A 336 -31.56 9.80 -3.98
N ALA A 337 -30.44 10.06 -4.60
CA ALA A 337 -29.62 11.22 -4.33
C ALA A 337 -30.35 12.53 -4.70
N GLY A 338 -30.87 13.21 -3.71
CA GLY A 338 -31.46 14.54 -3.85
C GLY A 338 -30.45 15.67 -4.06
N ALA A 339 -29.24 15.37 -4.51
CA ALA A 339 -28.16 16.33 -4.52
C ALA A 339 -27.34 16.41 -5.82
N HIS A 340 -27.52 15.48 -6.76
CA HIS A 340 -26.72 15.51 -7.98
C HIS A 340 -27.49 16.16 -9.11
N THR A 341 -26.89 17.16 -9.76
CA THR A 341 -27.39 17.75 -10.99
C THR A 341 -27.25 16.74 -12.13
N ASP A 342 -28.08 16.84 -13.16
CA ASP A 342 -28.10 15.94 -14.33
C ASP A 342 -26.72 15.77 -15.01
N ASP A 343 -25.78 16.67 -14.74
CA ASP A 343 -24.40 16.65 -15.29
C ASP A 343 -23.41 15.77 -14.50
N ALA A 344 -23.84 15.13 -13.41
CA ALA A 344 -22.97 14.37 -12.51
C ALA A 344 -23.12 12.84 -12.62
N GLU A 345 -23.64 12.34 -13.72
CA GLU A 345 -23.70 10.89 -13.99
C GLU A 345 -22.31 10.37 -14.42
N ILE A 346 -21.97 9.16 -13.98
CA ILE A 346 -20.71 8.49 -14.35
C ILE A 346 -20.94 7.05 -14.76
N SER A 347 -20.30 6.65 -15.86
CA SER A 347 -20.06 5.28 -16.26
C SER A 347 -18.61 4.91 -16.00
N ILE A 348 -18.37 3.75 -15.37
CA ILE A 348 -17.04 3.19 -15.18
C ILE A 348 -16.37 2.92 -16.52
N ARG A 349 -17.12 2.41 -17.47
CA ARG A 349 -16.67 2.17 -18.85
C ARG A 349 -16.14 3.44 -19.50
N GLU A 350 -16.94 4.53 -19.45
CA GLU A 350 -16.54 5.81 -20.03
C GLU A 350 -15.36 6.43 -19.30
N TYR A 351 -15.34 6.34 -17.97
CA TYR A 351 -14.21 6.77 -17.16
C TYR A 351 -12.91 6.03 -17.53
N MET A 352 -12.98 4.71 -17.71
CA MET A 352 -11.81 3.93 -18.12
C MET A 352 -11.34 4.26 -19.53
N ALA A 353 -12.24 4.66 -20.42
CA ALA A 353 -11.92 5.13 -21.77
C ALA A 353 -11.34 6.55 -21.77
N ASP A 354 -11.86 7.46 -20.95
CA ASP A 354 -11.39 8.86 -20.82
C ASP A 354 -11.60 9.41 -19.41
N PRO A 355 -10.59 9.36 -18.53
CA PRO A 355 -10.70 9.84 -17.15
C PRO A 355 -10.79 11.36 -17.01
N GLN A 356 -10.51 12.13 -18.08
CA GLN A 356 -10.54 13.59 -18.10
C GLN A 356 -9.75 14.26 -16.96
N GLY A 357 -8.62 13.66 -16.59
CA GLY A 357 -7.78 14.15 -15.48
C GLY A 357 -8.38 13.95 -14.08
N ARG A 358 -9.41 13.09 -13.94
CA ARG A 358 -10.06 12.80 -12.66
C ARG A 358 -9.62 11.46 -12.08
N VAL A 359 -9.78 11.30 -10.77
CA VAL A 359 -9.49 10.06 -10.03
C VAL A 359 -10.80 9.46 -9.53
N LEU A 360 -11.04 8.18 -9.81
CA LEU A 360 -12.22 7.47 -9.32
C LEU A 360 -11.91 6.85 -7.95
N VAL A 361 -12.65 7.27 -6.94
CA VAL A 361 -12.57 6.74 -5.57
C VAL A 361 -13.85 5.98 -5.24
N LEU A 362 -13.69 4.68 -5.04
CA LEU A 362 -14.74 3.78 -4.55
C LEU A 362 -14.65 3.74 -3.02
N ASP A 363 -15.40 4.64 -2.36
CA ASP A 363 -15.37 4.83 -0.91
C ASP A 363 -16.31 3.84 -0.22
N PHE A 364 -15.70 2.81 0.39
CA PHE A 364 -16.42 1.68 0.97
C PHE A 364 -16.93 1.98 2.39
N PRO A 365 -18.25 2.00 2.63
CA PRO A 365 -18.83 2.36 3.91
C PRO A 365 -18.64 1.27 4.95
N GLN A 366 -17.83 1.50 5.98
CA GLN A 366 -17.52 0.50 7.01
C GLN A 366 -18.75 -0.08 7.73
N ARG A 367 -19.81 0.72 7.94
CA ARG A 367 -21.00 0.28 8.65
C ARG A 367 -21.93 -0.59 7.81
N GLN A 368 -22.04 -0.32 6.52
CA GLN A 368 -22.95 -1.01 5.58
C GLN A 368 -22.20 -1.88 4.57
N GLY A 369 -20.88 -1.95 4.69
CA GLY A 369 -20.00 -2.48 3.66
C GLY A 369 -20.33 -3.90 3.21
N GLN A 370 -20.71 -4.79 4.14
CA GLN A 370 -21.08 -6.16 3.77
C GLN A 370 -22.30 -6.22 2.84
N THR A 371 -23.27 -5.34 3.07
CA THR A 371 -24.51 -5.26 2.29
C THR A 371 -24.22 -4.75 0.86
N VAL A 372 -23.43 -3.70 0.73
CA VAL A 372 -23.13 -3.08 -0.57
C VAL A 372 -21.84 -3.63 -1.23
N ALA A 373 -21.12 -4.54 -0.58
CA ALA A 373 -19.93 -5.18 -1.15
C ALA A 373 -20.12 -5.74 -2.56
N PRO A 374 -21.29 -6.31 -2.94
CA PRO A 374 -21.55 -6.77 -4.32
C PRO A 374 -21.40 -5.68 -5.37
N VAL A 375 -21.85 -4.42 -5.08
CA VAL A 375 -21.68 -3.29 -6.00
C VAL A 375 -20.20 -2.96 -6.17
N PHE A 376 -19.46 -2.82 -5.07
CA PHE A 376 -18.03 -2.53 -5.13
C PHE A 376 -17.24 -3.62 -5.86
N ARG A 377 -17.61 -4.90 -5.69
CA ARG A 377 -17.02 -5.99 -6.48
C ARG A 377 -17.27 -5.81 -7.97
N PHE A 378 -18.52 -5.48 -8.33
CA PHE A 378 -18.85 -5.22 -9.73
C PHE A 378 -18.05 -4.05 -10.28
N LEU A 379 -18.03 -2.91 -9.59
CA LEU A 379 -17.31 -1.71 -10.03
C LEU A 379 -15.80 -1.96 -10.24
N VAL A 380 -15.15 -2.66 -9.28
CA VAL A 380 -13.72 -3.00 -9.40
C VAL A 380 -13.47 -4.02 -10.51
N ASP A 381 -14.27 -5.09 -10.62
CA ASP A 381 -14.13 -6.10 -11.66
C ASP A 381 -14.44 -5.55 -13.06
N HIS A 382 -15.40 -4.61 -13.16
CA HIS A 382 -15.77 -3.95 -14.41
C HIS A 382 -14.66 -2.99 -14.87
N ALA A 383 -14.13 -2.17 -13.97
CA ALA A 383 -12.96 -1.34 -14.26
C ALA A 383 -11.74 -2.19 -14.67
N ALA A 384 -11.51 -3.32 -13.98
CA ALA A 384 -10.43 -4.25 -14.31
C ALA A 384 -10.61 -4.89 -15.69
N MET A 385 -11.85 -5.20 -16.10
CA MET A 385 -12.17 -5.72 -17.41
C MET A 385 -11.74 -4.72 -18.50
N HIS A 386 -12.19 -3.49 -18.42
CA HIS A 386 -11.85 -2.45 -19.39
C HIS A 386 -10.34 -2.15 -19.43
N ALA A 387 -9.68 -2.16 -18.26
CA ALA A 387 -8.23 -1.97 -18.19
C ALA A 387 -7.44 -3.10 -18.87
N LEU A 388 -7.94 -4.34 -18.83
CA LEU A 388 -7.27 -5.50 -19.41
C LEU A 388 -7.61 -5.69 -20.91
N ASP A 389 -8.71 -5.15 -21.38
CA ASP A 389 -9.11 -5.25 -22.79
C ASP A 389 -8.41 -4.21 -23.68
N ASP A 390 -7.98 -3.08 -23.14
CA ASP A 390 -7.27 -2.02 -23.89
C ASP A 390 -5.76 -1.99 -23.57
N ALA A 391 -4.97 -2.66 -24.43
CA ALA A 391 -3.51 -2.67 -24.31
C ALA A 391 -2.83 -1.34 -24.70
N THR A 392 -3.56 -0.40 -25.25
CA THR A 392 -3.00 0.87 -25.75
C THR A 392 -2.92 1.94 -24.67
N ARG A 393 -3.68 1.80 -23.59
CA ARG A 393 -3.76 2.73 -22.47
C ARG A 393 -3.42 2.01 -21.16
N GLY A 394 -2.54 2.62 -20.36
CA GLY A 394 -2.27 2.13 -19.00
C GLY A 394 -3.44 2.41 -18.05
N ALA A 395 -3.44 1.74 -16.90
CA ALA A 395 -4.37 2.01 -15.81
C ALA A 395 -3.73 1.72 -14.45
N TYR A 396 -4.18 2.43 -13.43
CA TYR A 396 -3.67 2.28 -12.07
C TYR A 396 -4.79 1.90 -11.10
N PHE A 397 -4.54 0.89 -10.29
CA PHE A 397 -5.46 0.45 -9.25
C PHE A 397 -4.77 0.55 -7.89
N VAL A 398 -5.36 1.30 -6.97
CA VAL A 398 -5.00 1.33 -5.55
C VAL A 398 -6.09 0.61 -4.78
N LEU A 399 -5.85 -0.62 -4.36
CA LEU A 399 -6.84 -1.47 -3.71
C LEU A 399 -6.50 -1.63 -2.23
N ASP A 400 -7.08 -0.77 -1.39
CA ASP A 400 -6.84 -0.78 0.06
C ASP A 400 -7.69 -1.86 0.74
N GLU A 401 -7.03 -2.72 1.54
CA GLU A 401 -7.67 -3.80 2.29
C GLU A 401 -8.65 -4.64 1.44
N VAL A 402 -8.24 -5.04 0.24
CA VAL A 402 -9.07 -5.76 -0.74
C VAL A 402 -9.77 -7.02 -0.18
N THR A 403 -9.27 -7.56 0.92
CA THR A 403 -9.93 -8.67 1.64
C THR A 403 -11.29 -8.31 2.23
N ARG A 404 -11.68 -7.03 2.21
CA ARG A 404 -13.00 -6.53 2.64
C ARG A 404 -14.09 -6.69 1.59
N ILE A 405 -13.71 -6.86 0.34
CA ILE A 405 -14.60 -7.20 -0.79
C ILE A 405 -14.20 -8.56 -1.39
N PRO A 406 -14.34 -9.66 -0.64
CA PRO A 406 -13.94 -10.99 -1.11
C PRO A 406 -14.71 -11.37 -2.36
N GLY A 407 -14.08 -12.17 -3.23
CA GLY A 407 -14.73 -12.66 -4.43
C GLY A 407 -14.54 -11.79 -5.69
N LEU A 408 -13.59 -10.85 -5.67
CA LEU A 408 -13.14 -10.20 -6.91
C LEU A 408 -12.66 -11.27 -7.90
N ARG A 409 -13.25 -11.27 -9.09
CA ARG A 409 -13.05 -12.35 -10.07
C ARG A 409 -11.83 -12.10 -10.93
N ARG A 410 -11.49 -10.82 -11.17
CA ARG A 410 -10.41 -10.41 -12.06
C ARG A 410 -9.12 -10.00 -11.33
N LEU A 411 -9.06 -10.13 -10.00
CA LEU A 411 -7.90 -9.69 -9.22
C LEU A 411 -6.60 -10.40 -9.62
N ASP A 412 -6.66 -11.70 -9.86
CA ASP A 412 -5.50 -12.47 -10.29
C ASP A 412 -5.08 -12.15 -11.74
N ASP A 413 -6.03 -11.93 -12.64
CA ASP A 413 -5.76 -11.47 -14.00
C ASP A 413 -5.12 -10.07 -13.96
N LEU A 414 -5.69 -9.17 -13.16
CA LEU A 414 -5.21 -7.79 -13.01
C LEU A 414 -3.74 -7.73 -12.56
N VAL A 415 -3.34 -8.57 -11.59
CA VAL A 415 -1.95 -8.57 -11.09
C VAL A 415 -0.99 -9.38 -11.96
N ASN A 416 -1.44 -10.44 -12.64
CA ASN A 416 -0.60 -11.34 -13.42
C ASN A 416 -0.51 -10.95 -14.90
N LEU A 417 -1.61 -10.52 -15.53
CA LEU A 417 -1.70 -10.15 -16.94
C LEU A 417 -1.53 -8.64 -17.14
N GLY A 418 -1.91 -7.83 -16.15
CA GLY A 418 -1.94 -6.38 -16.23
C GLY A 418 -0.65 -5.74 -16.72
N ARG A 419 0.51 -6.36 -16.42
CA ARG A 419 1.81 -5.86 -16.92
C ARG A 419 1.87 -5.78 -18.44
N GLY A 420 1.29 -6.75 -19.14
CA GLY A 420 1.22 -6.76 -20.62
C GLY A 420 0.33 -5.66 -21.18
N GLN A 421 -0.64 -5.22 -20.38
CA GLN A 421 -1.63 -4.18 -20.71
C GLN A 421 -1.28 -2.83 -20.06
N GLN A 422 -0.05 -2.65 -19.58
CA GLN A 422 0.41 -1.44 -18.87
C GLN A 422 -0.39 -1.11 -17.59
N VAL A 423 -1.13 -2.07 -17.05
CA VAL A 423 -1.88 -1.94 -15.80
C VAL A 423 -0.95 -2.17 -14.62
N GLN A 424 -1.05 -1.31 -13.61
CA GLN A 424 -0.30 -1.42 -12.37
C GLN A 424 -1.23 -1.42 -11.16
N VAL A 425 -1.01 -2.36 -10.25
CA VAL A 425 -1.82 -2.51 -9.03
C VAL A 425 -0.96 -2.27 -7.80
N LEU A 426 -1.42 -1.39 -6.93
CA LEU A 426 -1.03 -1.33 -5.53
C LEU A 426 -2.07 -2.07 -4.70
N LEU A 427 -1.71 -3.21 -4.16
CA LEU A 427 -2.55 -4.01 -3.29
C LEU A 427 -2.11 -3.85 -1.84
N THR A 428 -3.01 -3.46 -0.93
CA THR A 428 -2.71 -3.50 0.50
C THR A 428 -3.40 -4.68 1.16
N LEU A 429 -2.67 -5.37 2.05
CA LEU A 429 -3.17 -6.50 2.81
C LEU A 429 -2.77 -6.38 4.28
N GLN A 430 -3.68 -6.74 5.17
CA GLN A 430 -3.38 -6.86 6.58
C GLN A 430 -2.69 -8.19 6.89
N SER A 431 -3.09 -9.25 6.17
CA SER A 431 -2.67 -10.62 6.44
C SER A 431 -2.77 -11.50 5.19
N VAL A 432 -1.78 -12.33 4.96
CA VAL A 432 -1.79 -13.38 3.93
C VAL A 432 -2.83 -14.46 4.26
N SER A 433 -3.05 -14.75 5.55
CA SER A 433 -4.08 -15.70 5.99
C SER A 433 -5.48 -15.28 5.55
N GLN A 434 -5.80 -13.97 5.62
CA GLN A 434 -7.09 -13.44 5.16
C GLN A 434 -7.25 -13.56 3.64
N LEU A 435 -6.18 -13.32 2.88
CA LEU A 435 -6.20 -13.52 1.43
C LEU A 435 -6.49 -14.99 1.09
N PHE A 436 -5.83 -15.92 1.77
CA PHE A 436 -6.06 -17.36 1.56
C PHE A 436 -7.47 -17.81 1.99
N ALA A 437 -8.02 -17.21 3.06
CA ALA A 437 -9.40 -17.48 3.46
C ALA A 437 -10.42 -17.03 2.41
N ASN A 438 -10.17 -15.90 1.75
CA ASN A 438 -11.09 -15.32 0.76
C ASN A 438 -10.98 -15.95 -0.64
N TYR A 439 -9.77 -16.34 -1.06
CA TYR A 439 -9.52 -16.79 -2.44
C TYR A 439 -9.04 -18.25 -2.53
N GLY A 440 -8.84 -18.92 -1.40
CA GLY A 440 -8.16 -20.21 -1.36
C GLY A 440 -6.64 -20.06 -1.51
N LYS A 441 -5.89 -21.10 -1.10
CA LYS A 441 -4.43 -21.05 -1.07
C LYS A 441 -3.81 -20.94 -2.47
N GLU A 442 -4.33 -21.66 -3.44
CA GLU A 442 -3.78 -21.70 -4.80
C GLU A 442 -3.92 -20.34 -5.50
N ARG A 443 -5.14 -19.80 -5.53
CA ARG A 443 -5.42 -18.51 -6.15
C ARG A 443 -4.77 -17.35 -5.38
N GLY A 444 -4.78 -17.39 -4.04
CA GLY A 444 -4.07 -16.42 -3.21
C GLY A 444 -2.55 -16.42 -3.46
N THR A 445 -1.94 -17.60 -3.69
CA THR A 445 -0.53 -17.70 -4.07
C THR A 445 -0.28 -17.12 -5.46
N SER A 446 -1.18 -17.36 -6.42
CA SER A 446 -1.13 -16.75 -7.76
C SER A 446 -1.15 -15.22 -7.69
N ILE A 447 -2.09 -14.64 -6.91
CA ILE A 447 -2.18 -13.19 -6.68
C ILE A 447 -0.86 -12.65 -6.10
N LEU A 448 -0.34 -13.28 -5.03
CA LEU A 448 0.90 -12.85 -4.39
C LEU A 448 2.12 -12.93 -5.32
N SER A 449 2.14 -13.88 -6.25
CA SER A 449 3.25 -14.04 -7.21
C SER A 449 3.30 -12.94 -8.28
N GLY A 450 2.16 -12.38 -8.66
CA GLY A 450 2.06 -11.24 -9.57
C GLY A 450 2.53 -9.92 -8.97
N LEU A 451 2.60 -9.82 -7.63
CA LEU A 451 3.03 -8.63 -6.90
C LEU A 451 4.55 -8.63 -6.72
N VAL A 452 5.26 -8.09 -7.71
CA VAL A 452 6.73 -8.18 -7.82
C VAL A 452 7.45 -7.32 -6.79
N SER A 453 6.98 -6.10 -6.57
CA SER A 453 7.50 -5.18 -5.56
C SER A 453 6.72 -5.35 -4.27
N ARG A 454 7.41 -5.46 -3.13
CA ARG A 454 6.76 -5.74 -1.85
C ARG A 454 7.29 -4.81 -0.77
N VAL A 455 6.38 -4.12 -0.09
CA VAL A 455 6.65 -3.45 1.19
C VAL A 455 6.06 -4.31 2.29
N ILE A 456 6.92 -4.80 3.16
CA ILE A 456 6.55 -5.67 4.28
C ILE A 456 6.84 -4.92 5.56
N LEU A 457 5.78 -4.56 6.27
CA LEU A 457 5.83 -3.85 7.54
C LEU A 457 5.63 -4.83 8.71
N ARG A 458 5.25 -4.33 9.89
CA ARG A 458 4.98 -5.20 11.05
C ARG A 458 3.90 -6.23 10.73
N LEU A 459 4.17 -7.50 11.03
CA LEU A 459 3.28 -8.64 10.77
C LEU A 459 2.73 -9.23 12.07
N GLY A 460 1.56 -9.85 11.99
CA GLY A 460 0.88 -10.42 13.16
C GLY A 460 0.51 -11.91 13.02
N ASP A 461 0.61 -12.50 11.82
CA ASP A 461 0.22 -13.89 11.57
C ASP A 461 1.33 -14.71 10.93
N ASP A 462 1.32 -16.02 11.18
CA ASP A 462 2.37 -16.94 10.74
C ASP A 462 2.49 -17.04 9.22
N ALA A 463 1.37 -17.07 8.49
CA ALA A 463 1.41 -17.17 7.03
C ALA A 463 2.05 -15.93 6.40
N SER A 464 1.78 -14.72 6.93
CA SER A 464 2.43 -13.49 6.49
C SER A 464 3.93 -13.48 6.80
N ILE A 465 4.32 -13.99 7.99
CA ILE A 465 5.73 -14.09 8.38
C ILE A 465 6.47 -15.09 7.49
N ASP A 466 5.88 -16.25 7.20
CA ASP A 466 6.48 -17.26 6.33
C ASP A 466 6.63 -16.74 4.89
N TYR A 467 5.62 -16.04 4.38
CA TYR A 467 5.68 -15.34 3.10
C TYR A 467 6.82 -14.30 3.05
N ALA A 468 6.93 -13.47 4.10
CA ALA A 468 7.99 -12.46 4.20
C ALA A 468 9.39 -13.09 4.23
N ARG A 469 9.58 -14.16 5.03
CA ARG A 469 10.85 -14.89 5.11
C ARG A 469 11.23 -15.53 3.77
N ALA A 470 10.26 -16.13 3.08
CA ALA A 470 10.49 -16.69 1.74
C ALA A 470 10.88 -15.61 0.71
N ALA A 471 10.26 -14.41 0.79
CA ALA A 471 10.57 -13.31 -0.09
C ALA A 471 11.97 -12.71 0.13
N VAL A 472 12.47 -12.72 1.36
CA VAL A 472 13.81 -12.22 1.74
C VAL A 472 14.89 -13.28 1.49
N GLY A 473 14.57 -14.56 1.71
CA GLY A 473 15.46 -15.68 1.57
C GLY A 473 16.36 -15.90 2.78
N THR A 474 17.46 -16.62 2.52
CA THR A 474 18.47 -17.02 3.53
C THR A 474 19.80 -16.31 3.28
N GLU A 475 20.58 -16.18 4.34
CA GLU A 475 21.95 -15.65 4.33
C GLU A 475 22.87 -16.66 4.98
N PHE A 476 24.10 -16.78 4.46
CA PHE A 476 25.14 -17.57 5.09
C PHE A 476 25.79 -16.78 6.22
N LYS A 477 25.74 -17.31 7.44
CA LYS A 477 26.43 -16.76 8.60
C LYS A 477 27.60 -17.66 9.00
N THR A 478 28.78 -17.06 9.11
CA THR A 478 29.98 -17.73 9.56
C THR A 478 30.09 -17.67 11.08
N TYR A 479 29.92 -18.78 11.75
CA TYR A 479 30.14 -18.92 13.19
C TYR A 479 31.56 -19.35 13.47
N THR A 480 32.25 -18.63 14.36
CA THR A 480 33.55 -19.01 14.84
C THR A 480 33.43 -19.57 16.25
N ARG A 481 33.69 -20.84 16.43
CA ARG A 481 33.71 -21.49 17.73
C ARG A 481 35.18 -21.76 18.13
N HIS A 482 35.51 -21.36 19.34
CA HIS A 482 36.76 -21.77 19.96
C HIS A 482 36.53 -23.11 20.67
N VAL A 483 37.15 -24.17 20.19
CA VAL A 483 37.07 -25.49 20.82
C VAL A 483 38.36 -25.73 21.57
N GLU A 484 38.25 -25.84 22.89
CA GLU A 484 39.37 -26.25 23.74
C GLU A 484 39.40 -27.78 23.77
N LYS A 485 40.47 -28.39 23.24
CA LYS A 485 40.73 -29.80 23.45
C LYS A 485 41.71 -29.92 24.63
N SER A 486 41.24 -30.50 25.73
CA SER A 486 42.08 -30.92 26.83
C SER A 486 42.78 -32.22 26.43
N GLY A 487 44.07 -32.14 26.07
CA GLY A 487 44.94 -33.29 25.98
C GLY A 487 45.65 -33.47 27.33
N GLY A 488 45.71 -34.71 27.85
CA GLY A 488 46.44 -35.00 29.09
C GLY A 488 47.87 -34.44 29.05
N ASP A 489 48.33 -33.92 30.19
CA ASP A 489 49.58 -33.17 30.41
C ASP A 489 49.58 -31.71 29.86
N TRP A 490 48.87 -30.81 30.57
CA TRP A 490 49.07 -29.34 30.58
C TRP A 490 49.13 -28.60 29.24
N ASN A 491 48.77 -29.20 28.09
CA ASN A 491 48.67 -28.54 26.80
C ASN A 491 47.20 -28.32 26.41
N VAL A 492 46.68 -27.12 26.63
CA VAL A 492 45.37 -26.66 26.08
C VAL A 492 45.64 -26.14 24.68
N THR A 493 45.18 -26.87 23.66
CA THR A 493 45.25 -26.39 22.27
C THR A 493 43.89 -25.82 21.90
N THR A 494 43.82 -24.50 21.75
CA THR A 494 42.61 -23.84 21.27
C THR A 494 42.58 -23.90 19.74
N ARG A 495 41.64 -24.66 19.20
CA ARG A 495 41.39 -24.71 17.75
C ARG A 495 40.24 -23.81 17.38
N ARG A 496 40.43 -22.97 16.38
CA ARG A 496 39.39 -22.13 15.81
C ARG A 496 38.68 -22.93 14.72
N GLU A 497 37.42 -23.27 14.98
CA GLU A 497 36.55 -23.88 13.97
C GLU A 497 35.56 -22.85 13.44
N THR A 498 35.53 -22.68 12.13
CA THR A 498 34.54 -21.86 11.44
C THR A 498 33.50 -22.77 10.79
N LYS A 499 32.24 -22.52 11.05
CA LYS A 499 31.12 -23.22 10.42
C LYS A 499 30.21 -22.18 9.76
N ASP A 500 29.96 -22.38 8.47
CA ASP A 500 29.01 -21.60 7.74
C ASP A 500 27.63 -22.27 7.87
N GLU A 501 26.67 -21.54 8.43
CA GLU A 501 25.28 -21.99 8.55
C GLU A 501 24.39 -21.08 7.73
N GLU A 502 23.45 -21.70 7.00
CA GLU A 502 22.42 -20.98 6.26
C GLU A 502 21.28 -20.63 7.23
N GLU A 503 21.04 -19.35 7.43
CA GLU A 503 19.98 -18.84 8.28
C GLU A 503 19.10 -17.85 7.52
N HIS A 504 17.85 -17.73 7.92
CA HIS A 504 17.00 -16.66 7.41
C HIS A 504 17.56 -15.30 7.80
N ALA A 505 17.50 -14.34 6.89
CA ALA A 505 18.00 -12.97 7.13
C ALA A 505 17.31 -12.26 8.30
N PHE A 506 16.06 -12.67 8.62
CA PHE A 506 15.29 -12.19 9.77
C PHE A 506 14.68 -13.36 10.54
N ALA A 507 14.73 -13.29 11.87
CA ALA A 507 14.03 -14.22 12.75
C ALA A 507 12.51 -13.94 12.74
N ARG A 508 11.67 -14.98 12.98
CA ARG A 508 10.20 -14.82 13.00
C ARG A 508 9.73 -13.70 13.93
N GLY A 509 10.29 -13.62 15.14
CA GLY A 509 9.92 -12.63 16.15
C GLY A 509 10.35 -11.20 15.86
N GLU A 510 11.20 -10.95 14.87
CA GLU A 510 11.55 -9.59 14.47
C GLU A 510 10.39 -8.90 13.76
N PHE A 511 9.67 -9.61 12.87
CA PHE A 511 8.55 -9.06 12.10
C PHE A 511 7.40 -8.56 12.97
N THR A 512 7.21 -9.11 14.18
CA THR A 512 6.13 -8.72 15.09
C THR A 512 6.46 -7.50 15.94
N ARG A 513 7.73 -7.07 15.97
CA ARG A 513 8.25 -6.03 16.88
C ARG A 513 8.67 -4.75 16.18
N TRP A 514 8.53 -4.67 14.86
CA TRP A 514 8.88 -3.45 14.15
C TRP A 514 7.96 -2.30 14.52
N ASP A 515 8.55 -1.12 14.66
CA ASP A 515 7.81 0.13 14.88
C ASP A 515 7.01 0.52 13.62
N PRO A 516 5.97 1.36 13.75
CA PRO A 516 5.26 1.91 12.60
C PRO A 516 6.22 2.56 11.59
N GLY A 517 6.01 2.29 10.32
CA GLY A 517 6.87 2.75 9.23
C GLY A 517 8.20 2.00 9.08
N VAL A 518 8.57 1.12 10.00
CA VAL A 518 9.76 0.27 9.85
C VAL A 518 9.40 -1.02 9.12
N GLY A 519 10.18 -1.37 8.12
CA GLY A 519 9.91 -2.56 7.34
C GLY A 519 10.93 -2.86 6.24
N LEU A 520 10.54 -3.75 5.36
CA LEU A 520 11.31 -4.23 4.22
C LEU A 520 10.72 -3.72 2.92
N PHE A 521 11.56 -3.30 2.01
CA PHE A 521 11.27 -3.28 0.59
C PHE A 521 11.95 -4.48 -0.07
N VAL A 522 11.19 -5.29 -0.80
CA VAL A 522 11.70 -6.43 -1.57
C VAL A 522 11.37 -6.17 -3.04
N GLY A 523 12.39 -6.14 -3.87
CA GLY A 523 12.29 -5.95 -5.31
C GLY A 523 13.15 -6.97 -6.06
N ARG A 524 13.24 -6.85 -7.38
CA ARG A 524 13.99 -7.80 -8.25
C ARG A 524 15.46 -7.91 -7.91
N THR A 525 16.09 -6.86 -7.40
CA THR A 525 17.52 -6.80 -7.13
C THR A 525 17.90 -7.25 -5.73
N GLY A 526 16.92 -7.54 -4.88
CA GLY A 526 17.13 -7.91 -3.48
C GLY A 526 16.22 -7.13 -2.54
N TRP A 527 16.57 -7.10 -1.28
CA TRP A 527 15.78 -6.45 -0.25
C TRP A 527 16.55 -5.34 0.48
N ARG A 528 15.78 -4.39 1.06
CA ARG A 528 16.26 -3.30 1.90
C ARG A 528 15.38 -3.23 3.13
N PHE A 529 15.99 -3.08 4.30
CA PHE A 529 15.30 -2.89 5.56
C PHE A 529 15.55 -1.49 6.10
N GLY A 530 14.53 -0.81 6.58
CA GLY A 530 14.65 0.54 7.11
C GLY A 530 13.30 1.16 7.43
N TYR A 531 13.28 2.49 7.46
CA TYR A 531 12.11 3.30 7.78
C TYR A 531 11.56 3.97 6.51
N PHE A 532 10.26 3.88 6.30
CA PHE A 532 9.51 4.58 5.26
C PHE A 532 8.94 5.87 5.87
N PRO A 533 9.44 7.05 5.48
CA PRO A 533 8.92 8.31 5.98
C PRO A 533 7.51 8.56 5.45
N MET A 534 6.72 9.31 6.22
CA MET A 534 5.44 9.84 5.75
C MET A 534 5.68 10.84 4.62
N LEU A 535 4.74 10.89 3.68
CA LEU A 535 4.70 11.93 2.67
C LEU A 535 4.42 13.27 3.38
N ASN A 536 5.26 14.24 3.13
CA ASN A 536 5.09 15.62 3.58
C ASN A 536 5.51 16.55 2.44
N GLU A 537 5.20 17.85 2.57
CA GLU A 537 5.46 18.85 1.55
C GLU A 537 6.90 18.81 1.02
N TYR A 538 7.88 18.69 1.93
CA TYR A 538 9.29 18.59 1.54
C TYR A 538 9.62 17.34 0.70
N LEU A 539 9.06 16.17 1.06
CA LEU A 539 9.26 14.94 0.30
C LEU A 539 8.52 14.97 -1.03
N ALA A 540 7.35 15.59 -1.07
CA ALA A 540 6.58 15.79 -2.30
C ALA A 540 7.40 16.64 -3.29
N ASP A 541 7.89 17.79 -2.88
CA ASP A 541 8.73 18.66 -3.70
C ASP A 541 9.98 17.95 -4.25
N GLU A 542 10.64 17.10 -3.43
CA GLU A 542 11.82 16.34 -3.86
C GLU A 542 11.50 15.24 -4.88
N ILE A 543 10.38 14.57 -4.74
CA ILE A 543 9.94 13.56 -5.69
C ILE A 543 9.59 14.23 -7.01
N ASP A 544 8.89 15.36 -6.98
CA ASP A 544 8.58 16.16 -8.17
C ASP A 544 9.83 16.65 -8.91
N GLU A 545 10.80 17.20 -8.18
CA GLU A 545 12.09 17.60 -8.77
C GLU A 545 12.78 16.42 -9.43
N ALA A 546 12.67 15.23 -8.88
CA ALA A 546 13.28 14.02 -9.43
C ALA A 546 12.58 13.51 -10.70
N HIS A 547 11.27 13.76 -10.84
CA HIS A 547 10.50 13.39 -12.03
C HIS A 547 10.61 14.38 -13.19
N ARG A 548 10.94 15.65 -12.91
CA ARG A 548 11.26 16.69 -13.93
C ARG A 548 12.62 16.43 -14.59
#